data_602c65a63471c3fc8b5e6733cfb3f469
#
_entry.id   602c65a63471c3fc8b5e6733cfb3f469
#
_cell.length_a   1.000
_cell.length_b   1.000
_cell.length_c   1.000
_cell.angle_alpha   90.00
_cell.angle_beta   90.00
_cell.angle_gamma   90.00
#
_symmetry.space_group_name_H-M   'P 1'
#
loop_
_entity.id
_entity.type
_entity.pdbx_description
1 polymer ?
#
loop_
_entity_poly.entity_id
_entity_poly.type
_entity_poly.pdbx_seq_one_letter_code
_entity_poly.pdbx_strand_id
1 'polypeptide(L)'
;MKKITALLMAIMMLCLPAAFAVELPEGVPSTIAAPTISNMELLKNEDGVPYFRLEITVPGSVIELDEARPTDGWVDVEMEGTYGEGAEQEPLADGGGLSVWVNEENAVPGKSNTYYATFELIDEGSMTETDIKSKAYSFKYRFSYTYYYGDGPGEWDYVYSPWSNELANKSESFYQDASSWAVGELDKAKAADLIPAILVGADMTKPITREEFAELALVLYEKTSGITAETVADNPFTDTTNPQILKAFNIGVTQGTSPTTFSPKVLINREQCATMLFRTIKAIAPNGDYSIEGIKDFPDQVNISEYAVLPTKYMSKLGIIKGDASTGSFMPKATTTLQQASGYGMATREAAILMSYRTYEKMK
;
A
#
# COMPACT_ATOMS: atom_id res chain seq x y z
N MET A 1 51.00 -22.07 -22.24
CA MET A 1 50.89 -20.94 -21.32
C MET A 1 49.47 -20.63 -20.85
N LYS A 2 48.43 -21.45 -21.16
CA LYS A 2 47.02 -21.22 -20.72
C LYS A 2 46.54 -22.07 -19.53
N LYS A 3 47.40 -22.91 -18.94
CA LYS A 3 47.02 -23.81 -17.80
C LYS A 3 47.63 -23.39 -16.46
N ILE A 4 48.49 -22.38 -16.42
CA ILE A 4 49.16 -21.91 -15.18
C ILE A 4 48.40 -20.73 -14.55
N THR A 5 47.62 -19.99 -15.34
CA THR A 5 46.84 -18.83 -14.86
C THR A 5 45.55 -19.25 -14.11
N ALA A 6 45.03 -20.43 -14.35
CA ALA A 6 43.83 -20.94 -13.66
C ALA A 6 44.10 -21.49 -12.25
N LEU A 7 45.35 -21.92 -12.00
CA LEU A 7 45.75 -22.47 -10.68
C LEU A 7 46.06 -21.34 -9.67
N LEU A 8 46.54 -20.19 -10.14
CA LEU A 8 46.83 -19.04 -9.29
C LEU A 8 45.57 -18.28 -8.83
N MET A 9 44.47 -18.32 -9.61
CA MET A 9 43.18 -17.76 -9.17
C MET A 9 42.46 -18.66 -8.17
N ALA A 10 42.67 -19.97 -8.17
CA ALA A 10 42.06 -20.88 -7.20
C ALA A 10 42.73 -20.82 -5.82
N ILE A 11 43.97 -20.37 -5.74
CA ILE A 11 44.72 -20.25 -4.47
C ILE A 11 44.44 -18.88 -3.79
N MET A 12 44.05 -17.84 -4.57
CA MET A 12 43.68 -16.53 -4.00
C MET A 12 42.29 -16.49 -3.39
N MET A 13 41.42 -17.50 -3.60
CA MET A 13 40.07 -17.60 -3.04
C MET A 13 40.00 -18.37 -1.70
N LEU A 14 41.13 -18.83 -1.18
CA LEU A 14 41.19 -19.61 0.08
C LEU A 14 41.82 -18.87 1.28
N CYS A 15 42.13 -17.58 1.11
CA CYS A 15 42.55 -16.71 2.21
C CYS A 15 41.60 -15.53 2.39
N LEU A 16 40.30 -15.80 2.52
CA LEU A 16 39.46 -14.90 3.30
C LEU A 16 39.92 -15.06 4.76
N PRO A 17 40.36 -13.99 5.44
CA PRO A 17 40.54 -14.08 6.89
C PRO A 17 39.23 -14.58 7.45
N ALA A 18 39.26 -15.66 8.21
CA ALA A 18 38.15 -16.02 9.08
C ALA A 18 37.89 -14.73 9.89
N ALA A 19 36.75 -14.10 9.66
CA ALA A 19 36.28 -13.06 10.56
C ALA A 19 36.21 -13.79 11.92
N PHE A 20 37.11 -13.44 12.84
CA PHE A 20 36.99 -13.91 14.20
C PHE A 20 35.66 -13.35 14.68
N ALA A 21 34.65 -14.21 14.83
CA ALA A 21 33.44 -13.84 15.51
C ALA A 21 33.89 -13.40 16.91
N VAL A 22 33.71 -12.12 17.21
CA VAL A 22 33.96 -11.62 18.57
C VAL A 22 33.04 -12.44 19.46
N GLU A 23 33.61 -13.21 20.38
CA GLU A 23 32.84 -14.00 21.33
C GLU A 23 32.17 -13.01 22.28
N LEU A 24 30.84 -12.98 22.27
CA LEU A 24 30.09 -12.07 23.11
C LEU A 24 30.28 -12.45 24.58
N PRO A 25 30.37 -11.47 25.49
CA PRO A 25 30.44 -11.73 26.92
C PRO A 25 29.25 -12.58 27.40
N GLU A 26 29.47 -13.30 28.53
CA GLU A 26 28.44 -14.16 29.12
C GLU A 26 27.16 -13.35 29.45
N GLY A 27 26.00 -13.83 29.00
CA GLY A 27 24.71 -13.21 29.20
C GLY A 27 24.33 -12.18 28.12
N VAL A 28 25.27 -11.71 27.29
CA VAL A 28 24.95 -10.80 26.18
C VAL A 28 24.33 -11.61 25.02
N PRO A 29 23.10 -11.26 24.59
CA PRO A 29 22.43 -12.01 23.52
C PRO A 29 23.08 -11.70 22.17
N SER A 30 23.13 -12.68 21.28
CA SER A 30 23.59 -12.47 19.89
C SER A 30 22.57 -11.78 19.01
N THR A 31 21.32 -11.69 19.44
CA THR A 31 20.20 -11.07 18.72
C THR A 31 19.20 -10.51 19.73
N ILE A 32 18.57 -9.41 19.37
CA ILE A 32 17.48 -8.77 20.14
C ILE A 32 16.22 -8.78 19.29
N ALA A 33 15.08 -9.06 19.90
CA ALA A 33 13.81 -9.04 19.20
C ALA A 33 13.42 -7.58 18.85
N ALA A 34 12.87 -7.39 17.63
CA ALA A 34 12.44 -6.06 17.18
C ALA A 34 11.18 -5.59 17.93
N PRO A 35 11.00 -4.26 18.15
CA PRO A 35 9.72 -3.71 18.56
C PRO A 35 8.69 -3.83 17.43
N THR A 36 7.41 -3.67 17.79
CA THR A 36 6.33 -3.43 16.82
C THR A 36 5.70 -2.09 17.17
N ILE A 37 5.48 -1.25 16.16
CA ILE A 37 4.77 0.01 16.35
C ILE A 37 3.39 -0.06 15.72
N SER A 38 2.43 0.54 16.43
CA SER A 38 1.04 0.61 15.99
C SER A 38 0.43 1.91 16.47
N ASN A 39 -0.66 2.29 15.85
CA ASN A 39 -1.41 3.49 16.16
C ASN A 39 -0.54 4.77 16.15
N MET A 40 -0.94 5.75 15.38
CA MET A 40 -0.30 7.07 15.33
C MET A 40 -1.39 8.13 15.44
N GLU A 41 -1.27 8.98 16.42
CA GLU A 41 -2.21 10.07 16.66
C GLU A 41 -1.47 11.39 16.70
N LEU A 42 -2.00 12.41 16.05
CA LEU A 42 -1.53 13.79 16.20
C LEU A 42 -2.33 14.46 17.30
N LEU A 43 -1.66 14.85 18.36
CA LEU A 43 -2.22 15.45 19.57
C LEU A 43 -1.59 16.81 19.84
N LYS A 44 -2.05 17.50 20.89
CA LYS A 44 -1.44 18.73 21.42
C LYS A 44 -1.23 18.58 22.91
N ASN A 45 -0.07 19.05 23.38
CA ASN A 45 0.21 19.15 24.80
C ASN A 45 -0.54 20.34 25.45
N GLU A 46 -0.37 20.57 26.72
CA GLU A 46 -1.03 21.63 27.49
C GLU A 46 -0.70 23.04 26.97
N ASP A 47 0.47 23.23 26.38
CA ASP A 47 0.93 24.49 25.78
C ASP A 47 0.44 24.66 24.33
N GLY A 48 -0.31 23.67 23.81
CA GLY A 48 -0.83 23.68 22.44
C GLY A 48 0.18 23.24 21.38
N VAL A 49 1.37 22.73 21.78
CA VAL A 49 2.39 22.21 20.87
C VAL A 49 1.93 20.87 20.30
N PRO A 50 1.96 20.71 18.98
CA PRO A 50 1.59 19.44 18.36
C PRO A 50 2.66 18.37 18.55
N TYR A 51 2.23 17.14 18.78
CA TYR A 51 3.11 15.98 18.88
C TYR A 51 2.46 14.74 18.31
N PHE A 52 3.26 13.80 17.81
CA PHE A 52 2.79 12.46 17.49
C PHE A 52 2.88 11.56 18.72
N ARG A 53 1.83 10.79 18.94
CA ARG A 53 1.80 9.69 19.90
C ARG A 53 1.65 8.38 19.16
N LEU A 54 2.63 7.50 19.37
CA LEU A 54 2.65 6.16 18.80
C LEU A 54 2.52 5.12 19.92
N GLU A 55 2.13 3.90 19.59
CA GLU A 55 2.18 2.77 20.49
C GLU A 55 3.33 1.85 20.10
N ILE A 56 4.23 1.57 21.02
CA ILE A 56 5.36 0.64 20.83
C ILE A 56 5.10 -0.60 21.68
N THR A 57 5.07 -1.78 21.05
CA THR A 57 5.05 -3.06 21.76
C THR A 57 6.49 -3.56 21.91
N VAL A 58 6.94 -3.72 23.17
CA VAL A 58 8.28 -4.16 23.54
C VAL A 58 8.24 -5.66 23.86
N PRO A 59 9.03 -6.52 23.18
CA PRO A 59 9.11 -7.93 23.52
C PRO A 59 9.54 -8.14 24.97
N GLY A 60 8.92 -9.10 25.68
CA GLY A 60 9.26 -9.39 27.09
C GLY A 60 10.74 -9.70 27.28
N SER A 61 11.37 -10.38 26.33
CA SER A 61 12.80 -10.69 26.36
C SER A 61 13.71 -9.44 26.35
N VAL A 62 13.22 -8.32 25.83
CA VAL A 62 13.97 -7.05 25.83
C VAL A 62 13.86 -6.37 27.19
N ILE A 63 12.68 -6.43 27.80
CA ILE A 63 12.47 -5.94 29.18
C ILE A 63 13.34 -6.75 30.17
N GLU A 64 13.30 -8.08 30.05
CA GLU A 64 14.13 -8.97 30.87
C GLU A 64 15.64 -8.71 30.68
N LEU A 65 16.08 -8.39 29.46
CA LEU A 65 17.47 -8.04 29.16
C LEU A 65 17.89 -6.73 29.86
N ASP A 66 17.05 -5.70 29.80
CA ASP A 66 17.31 -4.41 30.44
C ASP A 66 17.30 -4.52 31.98
N GLU A 67 16.46 -5.40 32.54
CA GLU A 67 16.44 -5.70 33.97
C GLU A 67 17.68 -6.49 34.44
N ALA A 68 18.07 -7.49 33.62
CA ALA A 68 19.20 -8.37 33.95
C ALA A 68 20.56 -7.70 33.82
N ARG A 69 20.71 -6.72 32.92
CA ARG A 69 21.91 -5.92 32.66
C ARG A 69 23.22 -6.70 32.64
N PRO A 70 23.33 -7.78 31.83
CA PRO A 70 24.59 -8.49 31.72
C PRO A 70 25.72 -7.52 31.34
N THR A 71 26.87 -7.63 31.99
CA THR A 71 28.03 -6.74 31.84
C THR A 71 27.74 -5.25 32.17
N ASP A 72 26.83 -4.96 33.10
CA ASP A 72 26.36 -3.61 33.43
C ASP A 72 25.82 -2.80 32.24
N GLY A 73 25.37 -3.50 31.22
CA GLY A 73 24.78 -2.92 30.02
C GLY A 73 23.38 -2.38 30.23
N TRP A 74 22.81 -1.79 29.19
CA TRP A 74 21.43 -1.30 29.17
C TRP A 74 20.85 -1.33 27.74
N VAL A 75 19.54 -1.27 27.66
CA VAL A 75 18.83 -1.15 26.38
C VAL A 75 18.51 0.32 26.12
N ASP A 76 18.89 0.81 24.95
CA ASP A 76 18.42 2.07 24.39
C ASP A 76 17.37 1.81 23.30
N VAL A 77 16.45 2.78 23.18
CA VAL A 77 15.49 2.85 22.08
C VAL A 77 16.01 3.86 21.06
N GLU A 78 16.15 3.42 19.81
CA GLU A 78 16.53 4.31 18.71
C GLU A 78 15.34 4.48 17.79
N MET A 79 15.03 5.71 17.41
CA MET A 79 14.04 6.04 16.42
C MET A 79 14.70 6.54 15.13
N GLU A 80 14.20 6.09 14.01
CA GLU A 80 14.45 6.70 12.71
C GLU A 80 13.12 7.14 12.12
N GLY A 81 13.02 8.40 11.78
CA GLY A 81 11.85 8.98 11.18
C GLY A 81 12.22 9.95 10.07
N THR A 82 11.25 10.28 9.25
CA THR A 82 11.38 11.30 8.22
C THR A 82 10.11 12.14 8.16
N TYR A 83 10.24 13.37 7.69
CA TYR A 83 9.09 14.19 7.30
C TYR A 83 9.36 14.89 5.97
N GLY A 84 8.29 15.27 5.27
CA GLY A 84 8.40 15.87 3.95
C GLY A 84 8.10 14.90 2.81
N GLU A 85 8.33 15.31 1.57
CA GLU A 85 8.03 14.51 0.37
C GLU A 85 9.24 14.46 -0.58
N GLY A 86 9.49 13.28 -1.15
CA GLY A 86 10.50 13.07 -2.19
C GLY A 86 11.92 13.44 -1.75
N ALA A 87 12.60 14.28 -2.52
CA ALA A 87 13.98 14.71 -2.25
C ALA A 87 14.11 15.74 -1.09
N GLU A 88 12.99 16.23 -0.58
CA GLU A 88 12.92 17.19 0.53
C GLU A 88 12.65 16.50 1.88
N GLN A 89 12.85 15.19 1.97
CA GLN A 89 12.72 14.46 3.24
C GLN A 89 13.81 14.87 4.22
N GLU A 90 13.38 15.31 5.39
CA GLU A 90 14.27 15.66 6.50
C GLU A 90 14.29 14.51 7.52
N PRO A 91 15.47 14.11 8.02
CA PRO A 91 15.55 13.07 9.04
C PRO A 91 15.10 13.60 10.40
N LEU A 92 14.34 12.76 11.11
CA LEU A 92 14.00 12.92 12.50
C LEU A 92 14.76 11.87 13.30
N ALA A 93 15.29 12.24 14.45
CA ALA A 93 15.96 11.31 15.33
C ALA A 93 15.53 11.54 16.78
N ASP A 94 15.29 10.45 17.46
CA ASP A 94 15.05 10.43 18.91
C ASP A 94 15.65 9.14 19.49
N GLY A 95 15.93 9.15 20.78
CA GLY A 95 16.53 8.02 21.46
C GLY A 95 16.45 8.18 22.97
N GLY A 96 16.88 7.15 23.68
CA GLY A 96 16.94 7.16 25.13
C GLY A 96 16.87 5.75 25.72
N GLY A 97 17.24 5.65 26.99
CA GLY A 97 17.17 4.37 27.70
C GLY A 97 15.76 3.80 27.73
N LEU A 98 15.65 2.48 27.70
CA LEU A 98 14.36 1.79 27.67
C LEU A 98 13.43 2.20 28.81
N SER A 99 13.98 2.48 30.00
CA SER A 99 13.23 2.91 31.19
C SER A 99 12.49 4.24 31.00
N VAL A 100 12.90 5.09 30.07
CA VAL A 100 12.19 6.34 29.74
C VAL A 100 10.87 6.01 29.04
N TRP A 101 10.82 4.95 28.26
CA TRP A 101 9.68 4.51 27.47
C TRP A 101 8.82 3.47 28.21
N VAL A 102 9.46 2.51 28.85
CA VAL A 102 8.84 1.37 29.54
C VAL A 102 8.62 1.70 31.02
N ASN A 103 7.50 2.35 31.31
CA ASN A 103 7.09 2.71 32.69
C ASN A 103 5.56 2.71 32.79
N GLU A 104 5.04 2.83 34.01
CA GLU A 104 3.59 2.81 34.29
C GLU A 104 2.85 3.99 33.66
N GLU A 105 3.47 5.15 33.56
CA GLU A 105 2.84 6.36 33.01
C GLU A 105 2.61 6.23 31.50
N ASN A 106 3.51 5.54 30.80
CA ASN A 106 3.43 5.32 29.36
C ASN A 106 2.66 4.05 28.99
N ALA A 107 2.28 3.20 29.95
CA ALA A 107 1.61 1.94 29.67
C ALA A 107 0.27 2.16 28.97
N VAL A 108 0.05 1.48 27.84
CA VAL A 108 -1.22 1.55 27.11
C VAL A 108 -2.27 0.70 27.82
N PRO A 109 -3.40 1.30 28.25
CA PRO A 109 -4.43 0.58 28.99
C PRO A 109 -4.95 -0.65 28.24
N GLY A 110 -4.92 -1.82 28.89
CA GLY A 110 -5.43 -3.07 28.37
C GLY A 110 -4.53 -3.76 27.35
N LYS A 111 -3.31 -3.27 27.10
CA LYS A 111 -2.32 -3.91 26.23
C LYS A 111 -1.09 -4.32 27.03
N SER A 112 -0.64 -5.57 26.89
CA SER A 112 0.57 -6.05 27.52
C SER A 112 1.81 -5.51 26.80
N ASN A 113 2.83 -5.10 27.58
CA ASN A 113 4.12 -4.65 27.07
C ASN A 113 4.03 -3.60 25.96
N THR A 114 2.98 -2.78 25.98
CA THR A 114 2.75 -1.75 24.97
C THR A 114 2.72 -0.40 25.66
N TYR A 115 3.51 0.54 25.14
CA TYR A 115 3.76 1.83 25.76
C TYR A 115 3.56 2.95 24.75
N TYR A 116 3.17 4.13 25.22
CA TYR A 116 3.15 5.33 24.42
C TYR A 116 4.55 5.86 24.20
N ALA A 117 4.89 6.14 22.94
CA ALA A 117 6.05 6.92 22.56
C ALA A 117 5.57 8.24 21.97
N THR A 118 6.11 9.35 22.43
CA THR A 118 5.73 10.68 21.98
C THR A 118 6.90 11.34 21.24
N PHE A 119 6.60 11.99 20.13
CA PHE A 119 7.53 12.78 19.36
C PHE A 119 6.99 14.20 19.24
N GLU A 120 7.64 15.17 19.91
CA GLU A 120 7.24 16.58 19.89
C GLU A 120 7.81 17.28 18.66
N LEU A 121 6.96 18.08 18.00
CA LEU A 121 7.34 18.87 16.82
C LEU A 121 7.80 20.27 17.24
N ILE A 122 8.78 20.34 18.16
CA ILE A 122 9.22 21.60 18.84
C ILE A 122 9.84 22.59 17.84
N ASP A 123 10.65 22.13 16.91
CA ASP A 123 11.32 22.99 15.91
C ASP A 123 10.37 23.52 14.84
N GLU A 124 9.18 22.98 14.81
CA GLU A 124 8.11 23.32 13.88
C GLU A 124 7.09 24.31 14.51
N GLY A 125 7.48 25.01 15.58
CA GLY A 125 6.63 25.88 16.41
C GLY A 125 5.87 27.00 15.67
N SER A 126 6.07 27.15 14.38
CA SER A 126 5.26 28.02 13.50
C SER A 126 4.26 27.25 12.65
N MET A 127 4.29 25.92 12.64
CA MET A 127 3.39 25.12 11.81
C MET A 127 2.01 24.94 12.44
N THR A 128 0.99 25.14 11.65
CA THR A 128 -0.37 24.83 12.07
C THR A 128 -0.61 23.33 12.00
N GLU A 129 -1.63 22.84 12.72
CA GLU A 129 -2.07 21.44 12.61
C GLU A 129 -2.42 21.03 11.16
N THR A 130 -2.88 21.98 10.38
CA THR A 130 -3.17 21.77 8.94
C THR A 130 -1.88 21.55 8.16
N ASP A 131 -0.82 22.32 8.45
CA ASP A 131 0.48 22.17 7.80
C ASP A 131 1.09 20.79 8.13
N ILE A 132 1.03 20.38 9.41
CA ILE A 132 1.52 19.08 9.86
C ILE A 132 0.74 17.95 9.18
N LYS A 133 -0.60 18.04 9.15
CA LYS A 133 -1.44 17.05 8.45
C LYS A 133 -1.20 17.01 6.94
N SER A 134 -0.65 18.07 6.37
CA SER A 134 -0.30 18.13 4.94
C SER A 134 1.00 17.41 4.60
N LYS A 135 1.94 17.30 5.57
CA LYS A 135 3.23 16.62 5.39
C LYS A 135 3.13 15.13 5.69
N ALA A 136 3.97 14.33 5.03
CA ALA A 136 4.17 12.94 5.37
C ALA A 136 5.20 12.82 6.50
N TYR A 137 4.88 12.05 7.52
CA TYR A 137 5.79 11.66 8.61
C TYR A 137 5.84 10.15 8.66
N SER A 138 7.03 9.59 8.84
CA SER A 138 7.18 8.16 9.07
C SER A 138 8.10 7.90 10.24
N PHE A 139 7.86 6.81 10.97
CA PHE A 139 8.63 6.41 12.13
C PHE A 139 8.86 4.90 12.11
N LYS A 140 10.06 4.49 12.51
CA LYS A 140 10.41 3.11 12.86
C LYS A 140 11.36 3.15 14.05
N TYR A 141 11.34 2.10 14.86
CA TYR A 141 12.11 1.99 16.09
C TYR A 141 12.91 0.71 16.10
N ARG A 142 14.05 0.70 16.78
CA ARG A 142 14.80 -0.50 17.14
C ARG A 142 15.36 -0.37 18.54
N PHE A 143 15.84 -1.47 19.07
CA PHE A 143 16.60 -1.51 20.30
C PHE A 143 18.08 -1.67 19.98
N SER A 144 18.93 -1.04 20.82
CA SER A 144 20.34 -1.32 20.91
C SER A 144 20.67 -1.70 22.36
N TYR A 145 21.35 -2.83 22.55
CA TYR A 145 21.89 -3.20 23.85
C TYR A 145 23.37 -2.84 23.89
N THR A 146 23.71 -1.87 24.74
CA THR A 146 25.10 -1.51 25.02
C THR A 146 25.67 -2.52 26.00
N TYR A 147 26.83 -3.09 25.71
CA TYR A 147 27.55 -3.99 26.62
C TYR A 147 29.03 -3.67 26.71
N TYR A 148 29.60 -3.93 27.88
CA TYR A 148 31.04 -3.76 28.12
C TYR A 148 31.75 -5.11 27.96
N TYR A 149 32.97 -5.09 27.39
CA TYR A 149 33.78 -6.29 27.15
C TYR A 149 35.20 -6.17 27.74
N GLY A 150 35.57 -5.07 28.44
CA GLY A 150 36.86 -4.84 29.06
C GLY A 150 36.80 -3.86 30.23
N ASP A 151 37.92 -3.72 30.94
CA ASP A 151 38.04 -2.88 32.13
C ASP A 151 38.45 -1.41 31.82
N GLY A 152 38.61 -1.08 30.55
CA GLY A 152 39.06 0.24 30.09
C GLY A 152 37.92 1.19 29.69
N PRO A 153 38.10 2.51 29.80
CA PRO A 153 37.14 3.46 29.27
C PRO A 153 37.06 3.35 27.74
N GLY A 154 35.86 3.06 27.21
CA GLY A 154 35.60 2.91 25.78
C GLY A 154 35.62 1.47 25.24
N GLU A 155 35.73 0.46 26.09
CA GLU A 155 35.62 -0.95 25.72
C GLU A 155 34.16 -1.41 25.81
N TRP A 156 33.34 -0.91 24.91
CA TRP A 156 31.92 -1.25 24.78
C TRP A 156 31.52 -1.38 23.29
N ASP A 157 30.46 -2.12 23.08
CA ASP A 157 29.88 -2.33 21.71
C ASP A 157 28.37 -2.52 21.84
N TYR A 158 27.68 -2.68 20.72
CA TYR A 158 26.25 -2.79 20.65
C TYR A 158 25.76 -4.09 19.99
N VAL A 159 24.64 -4.59 20.48
CA VAL A 159 23.80 -5.54 19.73
C VAL A 159 22.51 -4.84 19.34
N TYR A 160 22.20 -4.82 18.05
CA TYR A 160 21.01 -4.18 17.54
C TYR A 160 19.88 -5.19 17.28
N SER A 161 18.66 -4.78 17.56
CA SER A 161 17.50 -5.46 17.01
C SER A 161 17.33 -5.10 15.52
N PRO A 162 16.58 -5.90 14.74
CA PRO A 162 15.99 -5.38 13.51
C PRO A 162 15.11 -4.15 13.80
N TRP A 163 14.90 -3.33 12.76
CA TRP A 163 13.91 -2.26 12.84
C TRP A 163 12.50 -2.83 12.99
N SER A 164 11.60 -2.10 13.64
CA SER A 164 10.15 -2.35 13.64
C SER A 164 9.57 -2.28 12.23
N ASN A 165 8.29 -2.59 12.09
CA ASN A 165 7.53 -2.08 10.96
C ASN A 165 7.59 -0.54 10.94
N GLU A 166 7.52 0.04 9.74
CA GLU A 166 7.37 1.49 9.58
C GLU A 166 5.91 1.90 9.75
N LEU A 167 5.66 2.99 10.46
CA LEU A 167 4.34 3.59 10.61
C LEU A 167 4.38 5.04 10.11
N ALA A 168 3.52 5.37 9.17
CA ALA A 168 3.42 6.70 8.58
C ALA A 168 2.01 7.29 8.77
N ASN A 169 1.93 8.61 8.99
CA ASN A 169 0.66 9.32 9.05
C ASN A 169 0.01 9.45 7.67
N LYS A 170 0.85 9.46 6.65
CA LYS A 170 0.47 9.27 5.26
C LYS A 170 1.20 8.04 4.74
N SER A 171 0.48 7.00 4.35
CA SER A 171 1.01 6.05 3.39
C SER A 171 1.39 6.88 2.16
N GLU A 172 2.61 6.71 1.61
CA GLU A 172 2.92 7.29 0.29
C GLU A 172 1.78 6.92 -0.64
N SER A 173 0.99 7.94 -0.99
CA SER A 173 -0.13 7.71 -1.89
C SER A 173 0.45 7.26 -3.22
N PHE A 174 -0.03 6.16 -3.76
CA PHE A 174 0.37 5.72 -5.10
C PHE A 174 -0.13 6.67 -6.21
N TYR A 175 -0.83 7.74 -5.86
CA TYR A 175 -1.49 8.68 -6.76
C TYR A 175 -1.10 10.13 -6.47
N GLN A 176 -1.24 10.97 -7.50
CA GLN A 176 -0.94 12.40 -7.40
C GLN A 176 -2.05 13.17 -6.64
N ASP A 177 -3.33 12.84 -6.91
CA ASP A 177 -4.50 13.49 -6.30
C ASP A 177 -5.67 12.51 -6.24
N ALA A 178 -6.52 12.63 -5.22
CA ALA A 178 -7.73 11.83 -5.06
C ALA A 178 -8.78 12.58 -4.23
N SER A 179 -10.04 12.28 -4.46
CA SER A 179 -11.14 12.77 -3.64
C SER A 179 -11.10 12.17 -2.24
N SER A 180 -11.37 12.96 -1.21
CA SER A 180 -11.34 12.53 0.20
C SER A 180 -12.23 11.30 0.48
N TRP A 181 -13.35 11.17 -0.22
CA TRP A 181 -14.26 10.03 -0.08
C TRP A 181 -13.67 8.71 -0.62
N ALA A 182 -12.67 8.78 -1.50
CA ALA A 182 -12.08 7.61 -2.15
C ALA A 182 -10.84 7.07 -1.40
N VAL A 183 -10.12 7.92 -0.66
CA VAL A 183 -8.82 7.62 -0.04
C VAL A 183 -8.83 6.28 0.71
N GLY A 184 -9.78 6.07 1.61
CA GLY A 184 -9.80 4.85 2.43
C GLY A 184 -9.98 3.53 1.65
N GLU A 185 -10.65 3.54 0.49
CA GLU A 185 -10.76 2.35 -0.37
C GLU A 185 -9.57 2.26 -1.35
N LEU A 186 -8.96 3.39 -1.75
CA LEU A 186 -7.73 3.41 -2.53
C LEU A 186 -6.57 2.76 -1.76
N ASP A 187 -6.41 3.10 -0.48
CA ASP A 187 -5.40 2.51 0.40
C ASP A 187 -5.60 1.00 0.57
N LYS A 188 -6.85 0.56 0.73
CA LYS A 188 -7.17 -0.87 0.78
C LYS A 188 -6.88 -1.59 -0.54
N ALA A 189 -7.14 -0.94 -1.68
CA ALA A 189 -6.82 -1.48 -2.99
C ALA A 189 -5.29 -1.60 -3.19
N LYS A 190 -4.51 -0.60 -2.71
CA LYS A 190 -3.04 -0.66 -2.69
C LYS A 190 -2.56 -1.83 -1.82
N ALA A 191 -3.05 -1.93 -0.59
CA ALA A 191 -2.68 -3.01 0.34
C ALA A 191 -3.03 -4.41 -0.18
N ALA A 192 -4.04 -4.53 -1.05
CA ALA A 192 -4.41 -5.77 -1.75
C ALA A 192 -3.62 -5.99 -3.05
N ASP A 193 -2.65 -5.15 -3.39
CA ASP A 193 -1.88 -5.16 -4.65
C ASP A 193 -2.78 -5.15 -5.91
N LEU A 194 -3.84 -4.36 -5.89
CA LEU A 194 -4.78 -4.24 -6.99
C LEU A 194 -4.50 -3.05 -7.92
N ILE A 195 -3.41 -2.32 -7.69
CA ILE A 195 -3.08 -1.13 -8.47
C ILE A 195 -2.09 -1.47 -9.60
N PRO A 196 -2.50 -1.39 -10.87
CA PRO A 196 -1.59 -1.60 -11.99
C PRO A 196 -0.58 -0.45 -12.10
N ALA A 197 0.63 -0.75 -12.61
CA ALA A 197 1.71 0.22 -12.72
C ALA A 197 1.33 1.49 -13.52
N ILE A 198 0.46 1.36 -14.52
CA ILE A 198 -0.02 2.48 -15.33
C ILE A 198 -0.78 3.55 -14.53
N LEU A 199 -1.32 3.19 -13.36
CA LEU A 199 -2.06 4.11 -12.48
C LEU A 199 -1.21 4.69 -11.34
N VAL A 200 0.03 4.25 -11.18
CA VAL A 200 0.93 4.80 -10.16
C VAL A 200 1.35 6.22 -10.55
N GLY A 201 1.21 7.16 -9.62
CA GLY A 201 1.49 8.59 -9.85
C GLY A 201 0.42 9.33 -10.66
N ALA A 202 -0.71 8.68 -10.99
CA ALA A 202 -1.78 9.34 -11.74
C ALA A 202 -2.72 10.15 -10.83
N ASP A 203 -3.32 11.20 -11.38
CA ASP A 203 -4.43 11.94 -10.75
C ASP A 203 -5.71 11.09 -10.82
N MET A 204 -6.18 10.62 -9.65
CA MET A 204 -7.33 9.71 -9.54
C MET A 204 -8.66 10.39 -9.81
N THR A 205 -8.73 11.72 -9.73
CA THR A 205 -9.94 12.50 -10.00
C THR A 205 -10.28 12.57 -11.49
N LYS A 206 -9.33 12.25 -12.37
CA LYS A 206 -9.50 12.33 -13.83
C LYS A 206 -10.20 11.08 -14.38
N PRO A 207 -10.91 11.22 -15.51
CA PRO A 207 -11.52 10.10 -16.20
C PRO A 207 -10.49 9.02 -16.58
N ILE A 208 -10.90 7.75 -16.45
CA ILE A 208 -10.06 6.60 -16.78
C ILE A 208 -10.10 6.28 -18.28
N THR A 209 -8.95 5.90 -18.84
CA THR A 209 -8.85 5.43 -20.21
C THR A 209 -9.18 3.94 -20.32
N ARG A 210 -9.40 3.48 -21.53
CA ARG A 210 -9.71 2.08 -21.81
C ARG A 210 -8.55 1.14 -21.50
N GLU A 211 -7.30 1.56 -21.75
CA GLU A 211 -6.12 0.77 -21.39
C GLU A 211 -5.92 0.68 -19.90
N GLU A 212 -6.03 1.80 -19.17
CA GLU A 212 -5.90 1.83 -17.71
C GLU A 212 -6.91 0.88 -17.05
N PHE A 213 -8.15 0.89 -17.54
CA PHE A 213 -9.18 -0.02 -17.01
C PHE A 213 -8.93 -1.49 -17.40
N ALA A 214 -8.40 -1.75 -18.59
CA ALA A 214 -8.06 -3.10 -19.01
C ALA A 214 -6.95 -3.69 -18.14
N GLU A 215 -5.92 -2.91 -17.81
CA GLU A 215 -4.87 -3.33 -16.89
C GLU A 215 -5.38 -3.52 -15.46
N LEU A 216 -6.25 -2.62 -14.98
CA LEU A 216 -6.89 -2.75 -13.67
C LEU A 216 -7.73 -4.05 -13.57
N ALA A 217 -8.50 -4.35 -14.60
CA ALA A 217 -9.31 -5.56 -14.67
C ALA A 217 -8.47 -6.84 -14.80
N LEU A 218 -7.31 -6.77 -15.46
CA LEU A 218 -6.34 -7.86 -15.53
C LEU A 218 -5.74 -8.16 -14.16
N VAL A 219 -5.26 -7.13 -13.43
CA VAL A 219 -4.72 -7.30 -12.07
C VAL A 219 -5.78 -7.91 -11.15
N LEU A 220 -7.03 -7.44 -11.23
CA LEU A 220 -8.14 -8.03 -10.49
C LEU A 220 -8.30 -9.53 -10.79
N TYR A 221 -8.26 -9.92 -12.07
CA TYR A 221 -8.35 -11.33 -12.47
C TYR A 221 -7.20 -12.14 -11.89
N GLU A 222 -5.96 -11.72 -12.11
CA GLU A 222 -4.77 -12.46 -11.68
C GLU A 222 -4.72 -12.61 -10.14
N LYS A 223 -5.04 -11.54 -9.39
CA LYS A 223 -5.08 -11.57 -7.93
C LYS A 223 -6.19 -12.44 -7.36
N THR A 224 -7.36 -12.45 -7.99
CA THR A 224 -8.51 -13.19 -7.47
C THR A 224 -8.47 -14.66 -7.86
N SER A 225 -8.06 -14.96 -9.08
CA SER A 225 -7.99 -16.37 -9.57
C SER A 225 -6.69 -17.07 -9.16
N GLY A 226 -5.62 -16.33 -8.84
CA GLY A 226 -4.27 -16.88 -8.67
C GLY A 226 -3.61 -17.35 -9.97
N ILE A 227 -4.21 -17.04 -11.13
CA ILE A 227 -3.73 -17.46 -12.44
C ILE A 227 -3.13 -16.27 -13.18
N THR A 228 -1.85 -16.36 -13.55
CA THR A 228 -1.22 -15.38 -14.43
C THR A 228 -1.73 -15.56 -15.85
N ALA A 229 -2.27 -14.48 -16.42
CA ALA A 229 -2.79 -14.50 -17.79
C ALA A 229 -1.64 -14.47 -18.81
N GLU A 230 -1.83 -15.18 -19.91
CA GLU A 230 -0.90 -15.18 -21.04
C GLU A 230 -1.38 -14.23 -22.14
N THR A 231 -0.45 -13.73 -22.95
CA THR A 231 -0.78 -12.92 -24.13
C THR A 231 -1.32 -13.82 -25.25
N VAL A 232 -2.08 -13.21 -26.17
CA VAL A 232 -2.43 -13.89 -27.43
C VAL A 232 -1.17 -14.14 -28.27
N ALA A 233 -1.17 -15.22 -29.07
CA ALA A 233 -0.07 -15.55 -29.95
C ALA A 233 0.15 -14.48 -31.05
N ASP A 234 -0.94 -14.01 -31.63
CA ASP A 234 -0.95 -12.96 -32.65
C ASP A 234 -1.72 -11.74 -32.15
N ASN A 235 -1.08 -10.58 -32.16
CA ASN A 235 -1.75 -9.33 -31.79
C ASN A 235 -2.77 -8.92 -32.85
N PRO A 236 -4.08 -8.88 -32.55
CA PRO A 236 -5.08 -8.46 -33.52
C PRO A 236 -5.11 -6.94 -33.72
N PHE A 237 -4.54 -6.15 -32.80
CA PHE A 237 -4.66 -4.70 -32.78
C PHE A 237 -3.48 -4.00 -33.45
N THR A 238 -3.78 -3.00 -34.26
CA THR A 238 -2.77 -2.17 -34.94
C THR A 238 -2.38 -0.92 -34.16
N ASP A 239 -3.14 -0.56 -33.13
CA ASP A 239 -3.03 0.68 -32.35
C ASP A 239 -2.51 0.47 -30.92
N THR A 240 -2.12 -0.75 -30.57
CA THR A 240 -1.47 -1.07 -29.29
C THR A 240 -0.58 -2.30 -29.39
N THR A 241 0.53 -2.27 -28.67
CA THR A 241 1.45 -3.40 -28.43
C THR A 241 1.55 -3.72 -26.93
N ASN A 242 0.74 -3.07 -26.09
CA ASN A 242 0.78 -3.25 -24.64
C ASN A 242 0.43 -4.70 -24.26
N PRO A 243 1.36 -5.47 -23.68
CA PRO A 243 1.15 -6.87 -23.36
C PRO A 243 0.03 -7.09 -22.34
N GLN A 244 -0.25 -6.13 -21.46
CA GLN A 244 -1.33 -6.25 -20.48
C GLN A 244 -2.70 -6.19 -21.15
N ILE A 245 -2.84 -5.35 -22.18
CA ILE A 245 -4.05 -5.32 -23.01
C ILE A 245 -4.25 -6.66 -23.73
N LEU A 246 -3.17 -7.23 -24.29
CA LEU A 246 -3.22 -8.51 -24.99
C LEU A 246 -3.58 -9.68 -24.07
N LYS A 247 -3.10 -9.66 -22.82
CA LYS A 247 -3.50 -10.60 -21.78
C LYS A 247 -5.00 -10.45 -21.43
N ALA A 248 -5.46 -9.21 -21.16
CA ALA A 248 -6.86 -8.93 -20.84
C ALA A 248 -7.80 -9.32 -22.01
N PHE A 249 -7.32 -9.17 -23.24
CA PHE A 249 -8.05 -9.64 -24.43
C PHE A 249 -8.11 -11.17 -24.50
N ASN A 250 -6.99 -11.86 -24.25
CA ASN A 250 -6.90 -13.32 -24.31
C ASN A 250 -7.85 -14.00 -23.32
N ILE A 251 -7.99 -13.47 -22.11
CA ILE A 251 -8.92 -13.99 -21.08
C ILE A 251 -10.37 -13.48 -21.26
N GLY A 252 -10.66 -12.73 -22.33
CA GLY A 252 -12.00 -12.26 -22.67
C GLY A 252 -12.55 -11.11 -21.82
N VAL A 253 -11.72 -10.48 -20.98
CA VAL A 253 -12.09 -9.34 -20.12
C VAL A 253 -12.37 -8.10 -20.95
N THR A 254 -11.60 -7.89 -21.99
CA THR A 254 -11.79 -6.79 -22.92
C THR A 254 -11.89 -7.28 -24.37
N GLN A 255 -12.34 -6.40 -25.25
CA GLN A 255 -12.45 -6.62 -26.70
C GLN A 255 -11.97 -5.35 -27.41
N GLY A 256 -11.70 -5.44 -28.70
CA GLY A 256 -11.44 -4.26 -29.52
C GLY A 256 -12.69 -3.36 -29.67
N THR A 257 -12.48 -2.14 -30.07
CA THR A 257 -13.54 -1.24 -30.58
C THR A 257 -13.90 -1.58 -32.03
N SER A 258 -12.98 -2.26 -32.71
CA SER A 258 -13.17 -2.93 -34.00
C SER A 258 -12.33 -4.22 -34.01
N PRO A 259 -12.43 -5.06 -35.08
CA PRO A 259 -11.59 -6.24 -35.18
C PRO A 259 -10.07 -5.99 -35.12
N THR A 260 -9.61 -4.78 -35.48
CA THR A 260 -8.19 -4.43 -35.57
C THR A 260 -7.78 -3.24 -34.73
N THR A 261 -8.69 -2.65 -33.93
CA THR A 261 -8.37 -1.50 -33.07
C THR A 261 -8.86 -1.73 -31.64
N PHE A 262 -8.05 -1.34 -30.67
CA PHE A 262 -8.37 -1.38 -29.25
C PHE A 262 -8.85 -0.04 -28.73
N SER A 263 -8.31 1.06 -29.25
CA SER A 263 -8.54 2.44 -28.82
C SER A 263 -8.07 2.72 -27.38
N PRO A 264 -6.77 2.50 -27.06
CA PRO A 264 -6.27 2.50 -25.69
C PRO A 264 -6.51 3.81 -24.92
N LYS A 265 -6.34 4.95 -25.58
CA LYS A 265 -6.43 6.29 -24.96
C LYS A 265 -7.85 6.86 -24.89
N VAL A 266 -8.84 6.17 -25.40
CA VAL A 266 -10.24 6.61 -25.33
C VAL A 266 -10.73 6.48 -23.88
N LEU A 267 -11.38 7.53 -23.38
CA LEU A 267 -12.03 7.51 -22.07
C LEU A 267 -13.24 6.60 -22.10
N ILE A 268 -13.47 5.88 -21.00
CA ILE A 268 -14.60 4.96 -20.89
C ILE A 268 -15.64 5.45 -19.90
N ASN A 269 -16.87 5.06 -20.13
CA ASN A 269 -18.01 5.40 -19.31
C ASN A 269 -18.37 4.28 -18.32
N ARG A 270 -19.31 4.55 -17.42
CA ARG A 270 -19.69 3.65 -16.35
C ARG A 270 -20.30 2.33 -16.83
N GLU A 271 -21.07 2.31 -17.93
CA GLU A 271 -21.60 1.06 -18.48
C GLU A 271 -20.50 0.18 -19.08
N GLN A 272 -19.46 0.79 -19.67
CA GLN A 272 -18.29 0.08 -20.18
C GLN A 272 -17.44 -0.51 -19.04
N CYS A 273 -17.23 0.25 -17.96
CA CYS A 273 -16.58 -0.26 -16.76
C CYS A 273 -17.32 -1.47 -16.16
N ALA A 274 -18.64 -1.34 -15.98
CA ALA A 274 -19.48 -2.44 -15.50
C ALA A 274 -19.39 -3.69 -16.40
N THR A 275 -19.35 -3.49 -17.73
CA THR A 275 -19.25 -4.57 -18.69
C THR A 275 -17.90 -5.29 -18.61
N MET A 276 -16.80 -4.55 -18.48
CA MET A 276 -15.47 -5.15 -18.35
C MET A 276 -15.32 -5.89 -17.01
N LEU A 277 -15.77 -5.32 -15.89
CA LEU A 277 -15.77 -6.00 -14.58
C LEU A 277 -16.64 -7.26 -14.59
N PHE A 278 -17.81 -7.22 -15.20
CA PHE A 278 -18.66 -8.40 -15.32
C PHE A 278 -17.98 -9.53 -16.12
N ARG A 279 -17.26 -9.19 -17.19
CA ARG A 279 -16.45 -10.15 -17.94
C ARG A 279 -15.31 -10.70 -17.10
N THR A 280 -14.66 -9.85 -16.27
CA THR A 280 -13.64 -10.28 -15.34
C THR A 280 -14.18 -11.29 -14.33
N ILE A 281 -15.35 -11.02 -13.73
CA ILE A 281 -16.03 -11.95 -12.83
C ILE A 281 -16.32 -13.29 -13.54
N LYS A 282 -16.77 -13.25 -14.78
CA LYS A 282 -17.00 -14.47 -15.56
C LYS A 282 -15.73 -15.24 -15.88
N ALA A 283 -14.62 -14.55 -16.10
CA ALA A 283 -13.32 -15.20 -16.30
C ALA A 283 -12.81 -15.85 -15.01
N ILE A 284 -13.03 -15.21 -13.84
CA ILE A 284 -12.68 -15.75 -12.53
C ILE A 284 -13.54 -16.97 -12.16
N ALA A 285 -14.84 -16.88 -12.39
CA ALA A 285 -15.81 -17.89 -12.00
C ALA A 285 -16.71 -18.32 -13.18
N PRO A 286 -16.20 -19.05 -14.20
CA PRO A 286 -16.93 -19.31 -15.44
C PRO A 286 -18.26 -20.05 -15.27
N ASN A 287 -18.42 -20.78 -14.18
CA ASN A 287 -19.62 -21.55 -13.85
C ASN A 287 -20.54 -20.87 -12.83
N GLY A 288 -20.34 -19.55 -12.58
CA GLY A 288 -21.13 -18.78 -11.63
C GLY A 288 -22.58 -18.56 -12.08
N ASP A 289 -23.47 -18.29 -11.13
CA ASP A 289 -24.84 -17.82 -11.43
C ASP A 289 -24.83 -16.31 -11.71
N TYR A 290 -25.15 -15.94 -12.94
CA TYR A 290 -25.20 -14.55 -13.40
C TYR A 290 -26.64 -14.01 -13.58
N SER A 291 -27.63 -14.70 -13.01
CA SER A 291 -29.02 -14.25 -13.03
C SER A 291 -29.19 -12.87 -12.39
N ILE A 292 -29.98 -12.04 -13.05
CA ILE A 292 -30.44 -10.73 -12.56
C ILE A 292 -31.93 -10.71 -12.24
N GLU A 293 -32.53 -11.88 -12.07
CA GLU A 293 -33.93 -12.00 -11.72
C GLU A 293 -34.24 -11.24 -10.43
N GLY A 294 -35.33 -10.51 -10.41
CA GLY A 294 -35.75 -9.68 -9.27
C GLY A 294 -34.97 -8.36 -9.07
N ILE A 295 -33.96 -8.08 -9.91
CA ILE A 295 -33.22 -6.81 -9.84
C ILE A 295 -34.01 -5.72 -10.57
N LYS A 296 -34.42 -4.68 -9.83
CA LYS A 296 -35.17 -3.54 -10.35
C LYS A 296 -34.37 -2.77 -11.41
N ASP A 297 -35.12 -2.15 -12.31
CA ASP A 297 -34.54 -1.21 -13.27
C ASP A 297 -34.03 0.06 -12.57
N PHE A 298 -32.99 0.65 -13.12
CA PHE A 298 -32.57 1.99 -12.74
C PHE A 298 -33.56 3.04 -13.29
N PRO A 299 -33.73 4.20 -12.64
CA PRO A 299 -34.56 5.28 -13.16
C PRO A 299 -34.22 5.69 -14.60
N ASP A 300 -32.96 5.56 -14.96
CA ASP A 300 -32.42 5.87 -16.31
C ASP A 300 -32.08 4.61 -17.13
N GLN A 301 -32.77 3.49 -16.85
CA GLN A 301 -32.54 2.20 -17.51
C GLN A 301 -32.56 2.30 -19.05
N VAL A 302 -33.41 3.16 -19.61
CA VAL A 302 -33.55 3.36 -21.06
C VAL A 302 -32.28 3.91 -21.72
N ASN A 303 -31.39 4.52 -20.95
CA ASN A 303 -30.12 5.07 -21.42
C ASN A 303 -28.99 4.05 -21.39
N ILE A 304 -29.19 2.87 -20.77
CA ILE A 304 -28.21 1.79 -20.72
C ILE A 304 -28.24 1.05 -22.06
N SER A 305 -27.07 0.88 -22.67
CA SER A 305 -26.96 0.09 -23.91
C SER A 305 -27.34 -1.38 -23.69
N GLU A 306 -27.91 -2.00 -24.67
CA GLU A 306 -28.41 -3.39 -24.60
C GLU A 306 -27.34 -4.37 -24.08
N TYR A 307 -26.10 -4.26 -24.60
CA TYR A 307 -24.97 -5.09 -24.16
C TYR A 307 -24.60 -4.90 -22.68
N ALA A 308 -24.94 -3.77 -22.07
CA ALA A 308 -24.59 -3.40 -20.71
C ALA A 308 -25.72 -3.65 -19.69
N VAL A 309 -26.91 -4.02 -20.12
CA VAL A 309 -28.07 -4.26 -19.21
C VAL A 309 -27.75 -5.36 -18.19
N LEU A 310 -27.32 -6.53 -18.63
CA LEU A 310 -26.94 -7.63 -17.74
C LEU A 310 -25.75 -7.24 -16.83
N PRO A 311 -24.63 -6.72 -17.35
CA PRO A 311 -23.52 -6.26 -16.54
C PRO A 311 -23.91 -5.25 -15.46
N THR A 312 -24.59 -4.17 -15.81
CA THR A 312 -24.93 -3.08 -14.86
C THR A 312 -25.83 -3.57 -13.73
N LYS A 313 -26.85 -4.37 -14.05
CA LYS A 313 -27.74 -4.96 -13.04
C LYS A 313 -27.01 -5.97 -12.15
N TYR A 314 -26.13 -6.79 -12.72
CA TYR A 314 -25.36 -7.76 -11.94
C TYR A 314 -24.39 -7.07 -10.98
N MET A 315 -23.67 -6.03 -11.44
CA MET A 315 -22.80 -5.22 -10.57
C MET A 315 -23.59 -4.52 -9.47
N SER A 316 -24.82 -4.11 -9.74
CA SER A 316 -25.73 -3.56 -8.73
C SER A 316 -26.22 -4.62 -7.74
N LYS A 317 -26.57 -5.83 -8.22
CA LYS A 317 -26.92 -6.98 -7.37
C LYS A 317 -25.84 -7.29 -6.34
N LEU A 318 -24.57 -7.23 -6.75
CA LEU A 318 -23.43 -7.43 -5.87
C LEU A 318 -23.12 -6.22 -4.96
N GLY A 319 -23.76 -5.06 -5.17
CA GLY A 319 -23.51 -3.83 -4.44
C GLY A 319 -22.16 -3.15 -4.80
N ILE A 320 -21.52 -3.57 -5.89
CA ILE A 320 -20.24 -3.02 -6.38
C ILE A 320 -20.45 -1.63 -6.99
N ILE A 321 -21.46 -1.51 -7.87
CA ILE A 321 -21.87 -0.24 -8.45
C ILE A 321 -23.26 0.09 -7.95
N LYS A 322 -23.37 1.17 -7.20
CA LYS A 322 -24.66 1.71 -6.74
C LYS A 322 -25.07 2.85 -7.67
N GLY A 323 -26.35 3.11 -7.77
CA GLY A 323 -26.86 4.32 -8.41
C GLY A 323 -26.43 5.59 -7.68
N ASP A 324 -26.63 6.74 -8.29
CA ASP A 324 -26.47 8.04 -7.68
C ASP A 324 -27.29 8.14 -6.38
N ALA A 325 -26.70 8.69 -5.31
CA ALA A 325 -27.30 8.66 -3.97
C ALA A 325 -28.62 9.46 -3.89
N SER A 326 -28.80 10.48 -4.75
CA SER A 326 -29.98 11.34 -4.74
C SER A 326 -31.10 10.87 -5.68
N THR A 327 -30.74 10.33 -6.83
CA THR A 327 -31.68 9.96 -7.91
C THR A 327 -31.85 8.47 -8.09
N GLY A 328 -30.92 7.66 -7.59
CA GLY A 328 -30.82 6.22 -7.86
C GLY A 328 -30.39 5.88 -9.28
N SER A 329 -30.12 6.88 -10.14
CA SER A 329 -29.78 6.68 -11.56
C SER A 329 -28.40 6.03 -11.69
N PHE A 330 -28.25 5.13 -12.66
CA PHE A 330 -26.97 4.46 -12.95
C PHE A 330 -25.96 5.42 -13.59
N MET A 331 -26.40 6.39 -14.37
CA MET A 331 -25.59 7.32 -15.17
C MET A 331 -24.66 6.59 -16.15
N PRO A 332 -25.17 5.82 -17.10
CA PRO A 332 -24.38 4.91 -17.94
C PRO A 332 -23.39 5.64 -18.85
N LYS A 333 -23.86 6.64 -19.52
CA LYS A 333 -23.14 7.47 -20.51
C LYS A 333 -23.87 8.78 -20.75
N ALA A 334 -23.18 9.78 -21.29
CA ALA A 334 -23.80 11.00 -21.77
C ALA A 334 -24.64 10.75 -23.02
N THR A 335 -25.86 11.29 -23.03
CA THR A 335 -26.80 11.20 -24.16
C THR A 335 -27.10 12.56 -24.79
N THR A 336 -26.63 13.64 -24.16
CA THR A 336 -26.79 15.03 -24.64
C THR A 336 -25.45 15.77 -24.62
N THR A 337 -25.33 16.83 -25.43
CA THR A 337 -24.14 17.69 -25.46
C THR A 337 -23.83 18.31 -24.10
N LEU A 338 -24.85 18.69 -23.32
CA LEU A 338 -24.70 19.23 -21.97
C LEU A 338 -24.11 18.18 -21.01
N GLN A 339 -24.61 16.94 -21.08
CA GLN A 339 -24.07 15.82 -20.30
C GLN A 339 -22.62 15.51 -20.70
N GLN A 340 -22.29 15.54 -21.99
CA GLN A 340 -20.90 15.36 -22.45
C GLN A 340 -19.99 16.45 -21.87
N ALA A 341 -20.40 17.72 -21.92
CA ALA A 341 -19.64 18.84 -21.40
C ALA A 341 -19.43 18.76 -19.86
N SER A 342 -20.38 18.16 -19.13
CA SER A 342 -20.30 17.98 -17.67
C SER A 342 -19.58 16.69 -17.23
N GLY A 343 -19.11 15.86 -18.16
CA GLY A 343 -18.51 14.56 -17.85
C GLY A 343 -19.51 13.53 -17.31
N TYR A 344 -20.81 13.71 -17.52
CA TYR A 344 -21.85 12.79 -17.06
C TYR A 344 -21.61 11.38 -17.57
N GLY A 345 -21.66 10.41 -16.67
CA GLY A 345 -21.46 8.99 -16.97
C GLY A 345 -20.01 8.57 -17.21
N MET A 346 -19.05 9.47 -17.12
CA MET A 346 -17.64 9.10 -17.15
C MET A 346 -17.23 8.45 -15.82
N ALA A 347 -16.35 7.47 -15.89
CA ALA A 347 -15.73 6.89 -14.71
C ALA A 347 -14.40 7.57 -14.43
N THR A 348 -14.17 8.06 -13.20
CA THR A 348 -12.85 8.51 -12.75
C THR A 348 -11.97 7.32 -12.42
N ARG A 349 -10.65 7.52 -12.37
CA ARG A 349 -9.69 6.47 -11.96
C ARG A 349 -10.00 5.96 -10.55
N GLU A 350 -10.28 6.86 -9.60
CA GLU A 350 -10.68 6.47 -8.25
C GLU A 350 -11.94 5.59 -8.25
N ALA A 351 -12.99 6.03 -8.95
CA ALA A 351 -14.22 5.24 -9.04
C ALA A 351 -13.97 3.85 -9.65
N ALA A 352 -13.11 3.75 -10.67
CA ALA A 352 -12.73 2.50 -11.32
C ALA A 352 -11.99 1.56 -10.36
N ILE A 353 -10.99 2.09 -9.61
CA ILE A 353 -10.25 1.30 -8.62
C ILE A 353 -11.18 0.81 -7.50
N LEU A 354 -12.06 1.67 -7.00
CA LEU A 354 -13.02 1.27 -5.97
C LEU A 354 -13.98 0.17 -6.45
N MET A 355 -14.44 0.26 -7.70
CA MET A 355 -15.24 -0.82 -8.29
C MET A 355 -14.45 -2.14 -8.40
N SER A 356 -13.18 -2.06 -8.79
CA SER A 356 -12.27 -3.23 -8.85
C SER A 356 -12.05 -3.82 -7.46
N TYR A 357 -11.71 -3.01 -6.45
CA TYR A 357 -11.51 -3.45 -5.07
C TYR A 357 -12.77 -4.10 -4.48
N ARG A 358 -13.93 -3.49 -4.66
CA ARG A 358 -15.21 -4.08 -4.21
C ARG A 358 -15.53 -5.39 -4.91
N THR A 359 -15.11 -5.54 -6.18
CA THR A 359 -15.24 -6.81 -6.91
C THR A 359 -14.33 -7.87 -6.28
N TYR A 360 -13.06 -7.53 -6.00
CA TYR A 360 -12.12 -8.41 -5.30
C TYR A 360 -12.69 -8.88 -3.96
N GLU A 361 -13.20 -7.97 -3.13
CA GLU A 361 -13.80 -8.30 -1.83
C GLU A 361 -15.02 -9.26 -1.93
N LYS A 362 -15.71 -9.27 -3.06
CA LYS A 362 -16.85 -10.16 -3.30
C LYS A 362 -16.48 -11.51 -3.85
N MET A 363 -15.30 -11.60 -4.48
CA MET A 363 -14.88 -12.80 -5.22
C MET A 363 -13.82 -13.63 -4.49
N LYS A 364 -13.12 -13.05 -3.50
CA LYS A 364 -12.12 -13.72 -2.64
C LYS A 364 -12.73 -14.75 -1.70
#